data_2c2abab4b4edc4de989f118c41f0b1d7
#
_entry.id   2c2abab4b4edc4de989f118c41f0b1d7
#
_cell.length_a   1.000
_cell.length_b   1.000
_cell.length_c   1.000
_cell.angle_alpha   90.00
_cell.angle_beta   90.00
_cell.angle_gamma   90.00
#
_symmetry.space_group_name_H-M   'P 1'
#
loop_
_entity.id
_entity.type
_entity.pdbx_description
1 polymer ?
#
loop_
_entity_poly.entity_id
_entity_poly.type
_entity_poly.pdbx_seq_one_letter_code
_entity_poly.pdbx_strand_id
1 'polypeptide(L)'
;MTHDHEVRHLGDIDRRKLLELSALTIGGAALSALFPLSKSEAATLVKLPGFSSFANSVKVFKSGKYYMVESNGIPDHQMMVGIKAWQQQVPTVQPCTGTNAWPIPITPVISKTPISAKNHFLRGAIAIAINGVPIFNALTNKGTDAYLTGELDDWGGHCGRADDYHYHMAPFHLQALVGKKVPLAYALDGFPIYGETELDGKPAVGLDEFNGHFDSKKKYHYHGTKTYPYINGGFKGVVKEVDGQVDPQAATKGFRPAGAPLRGASITGFERLGGDSYNLTYSLNDSSYQIKYTATLTNVTMDFINPDGTTRTEVYSRK
;
A
#
# COMPACT_ATOMS: atom_id res chain seq x y z
N MET A 1 5.14 -29.04 37.32
CA MET A 1 6.07 -27.89 37.41
C MET A 1 5.54 -26.85 36.41
N THR A 2 4.81 -25.91 36.96
CA THR A 2 4.15 -24.82 36.28
C THR A 2 5.13 -23.64 36.22
N HIS A 3 5.42 -23.12 35.04
CA HIS A 3 6.13 -21.85 34.88
C HIS A 3 5.13 -20.78 34.46
N ASP A 4 4.82 -19.91 35.42
CA ASP A 4 4.15 -18.65 35.23
C ASP A 4 5.08 -17.67 34.50
N HIS A 5 4.61 -17.06 33.38
CA HIS A 5 5.24 -15.90 32.78
C HIS A 5 4.47 -14.64 33.17
N GLU A 6 5.10 -13.89 34.04
CA GLU A 6 4.70 -12.53 34.46
C GLU A 6 4.63 -11.56 33.29
N VAL A 7 3.46 -10.97 33.10
CA VAL A 7 3.25 -9.85 32.17
C VAL A 7 3.62 -8.55 32.87
N ARG A 8 4.69 -7.88 32.44
CA ARG A 8 5.07 -6.56 32.93
C ARG A 8 4.22 -5.48 32.25
N HIS A 9 3.42 -4.80 33.05
CA HIS A 9 2.76 -3.55 32.68
C HIS A 9 3.80 -2.44 32.47
N LEU A 10 3.82 -1.83 31.29
CA LEU A 10 4.52 -0.59 31.03
C LEU A 10 3.61 0.60 31.37
N GLY A 11 4.11 1.44 32.26
CA GLY A 11 3.39 2.51 32.89
C GLY A 11 3.04 3.69 31.97
N ASP A 12 2.03 4.42 32.43
CA ASP A 12 1.48 5.65 31.90
C ASP A 12 2.55 6.72 31.63
N ILE A 13 2.57 7.24 30.37
CA ILE A 13 3.30 8.45 30.05
C ILE A 13 2.36 9.64 30.21
N ASP A 14 2.69 10.47 31.19
CA ASP A 14 1.96 11.69 31.58
C ASP A 14 1.92 12.75 30.44
N ARG A 15 0.70 13.04 29.97
CA ARG A 15 0.41 13.98 28.86
C ARG A 15 0.52 15.45 29.22
N ARG A 16 1.13 15.83 30.34
CA ARG A 16 1.15 17.22 30.84
C ARG A 16 2.46 17.99 30.68
N LYS A 17 3.51 17.45 30.01
CA LYS A 17 4.81 18.13 29.88
C LYS A 17 5.18 18.64 28.48
N LEU A 18 4.21 18.92 27.60
CA LEU A 18 4.51 19.42 26.25
C LEU A 18 3.79 20.73 25.90
N LEU A 19 3.75 21.67 26.87
CA LEU A 19 3.23 23.01 26.64
C LEU A 19 4.02 24.04 27.48
N GLU A 20 5.27 24.28 27.12
CA GLU A 20 6.00 25.51 27.49
C GLU A 20 7.30 25.58 26.68
N LEU A 21 7.27 26.29 25.56
CA LEU A 21 8.38 27.12 25.06
C LEU A 21 7.85 27.99 23.91
N SER A 22 7.40 29.14 24.29
CA SER A 22 6.96 30.20 23.40
C SER A 22 8.02 31.30 23.29
N ALA A 23 8.02 31.90 22.13
CA ALA A 23 8.37 33.28 21.81
C ALA A 23 9.84 33.73 21.94
N LEU A 24 10.43 33.97 20.78
CA LEU A 24 11.33 35.10 20.56
C LEU A 24 11.07 35.72 19.18
N THR A 25 10.52 36.91 19.20
CA THR A 25 10.39 37.82 18.05
C THR A 25 11.70 38.53 17.78
N ILE A 26 12.18 38.48 16.53
CA ILE A 26 13.14 39.47 16.01
C ILE A 26 12.67 39.88 14.62
N GLY A 27 12.43 41.18 14.46
CA GLY A 27 11.98 41.79 13.22
C GLY A 27 13.06 41.87 12.15
N GLY A 28 12.65 41.69 10.92
CA GLY A 28 13.45 41.92 9.73
C GLY A 28 12.53 42.25 8.57
N ALA A 29 12.56 43.48 8.10
CA ALA A 29 11.84 43.94 6.93
C ALA A 29 12.34 43.22 5.68
N ALA A 30 11.47 42.48 4.96
CA ALA A 30 11.77 41.88 3.68
C ALA A 30 10.88 42.48 2.58
N LEU A 31 11.51 42.86 1.49
CA LEU A 31 10.89 43.30 0.23
C LEU A 31 9.92 42.24 -0.28
N SER A 32 8.67 42.61 -0.39
CA SER A 32 7.63 41.79 -1.03
C SER A 32 7.71 41.96 -2.55
N ALA A 33 8.31 40.97 -3.22
CA ALA A 33 8.09 40.77 -4.65
C ALA A 33 6.69 40.16 -4.85
N LEU A 34 5.81 40.92 -5.48
CA LEU A 34 4.47 40.52 -5.87
C LEU A 34 4.53 39.48 -6.99
N PHE A 35 4.56 38.18 -6.63
CA PHE A 35 4.07 37.12 -7.51
C PHE A 35 2.64 36.80 -7.07
N PRO A 36 1.66 36.69 -8.00
CA PRO A 36 0.35 36.23 -7.64
C PRO A 36 0.44 34.77 -7.25
N LEU A 37 0.41 34.50 -5.93
CA LEU A 37 0.13 33.19 -5.40
C LEU A 37 -1.27 32.79 -5.89
N SER A 38 -1.33 31.90 -6.89
CA SER A 38 -2.56 31.16 -7.17
C SER A 38 -3.01 30.56 -5.84
N LYS A 39 -4.22 30.92 -5.39
CA LYS A 39 -4.87 30.29 -4.24
C LYS A 39 -5.00 28.79 -4.58
N SER A 40 -4.07 27.99 -4.13
CA SER A 40 -4.29 26.57 -3.95
C SER A 40 -5.45 26.47 -2.96
N GLU A 41 -6.66 26.18 -3.41
CA GLU A 41 -7.75 25.79 -2.53
C GLU A 41 -7.23 24.67 -1.66
N ALA A 42 -7.13 24.91 -0.35
CA ALA A 42 -6.73 23.87 0.59
C ALA A 42 -7.73 22.72 0.43
N ALA A 43 -7.27 21.58 -0.08
CA ALA A 43 -8.12 20.43 -0.35
C ALA A 43 -8.81 20.02 0.94
N THR A 44 -10.14 20.09 0.98
CA THR A 44 -10.91 19.73 2.17
C THR A 44 -10.79 18.23 2.40
N LEU A 45 -10.16 17.86 3.53
CA LEU A 45 -10.07 16.46 3.94
C LEU A 45 -11.46 15.86 4.16
N VAL A 46 -11.68 14.67 3.68
CA VAL A 46 -12.96 13.95 3.80
C VAL A 46 -12.77 12.62 4.53
N LYS A 47 -13.82 12.21 5.25
CA LYS A 47 -13.85 10.90 5.88
C LYS A 47 -14.44 9.89 4.89
N LEU A 48 -13.59 9.01 4.35
CA LEU A 48 -14.03 7.82 3.62
C LEU A 48 -13.86 6.61 4.56
N PRO A 49 -14.89 5.75 4.72
CA PRO A 49 -14.83 4.63 5.68
C PRO A 49 -13.56 3.79 5.53
N GLY A 50 -12.94 3.46 6.66
CA GLY A 50 -11.69 2.70 6.74
C GLY A 50 -10.43 3.55 6.79
N PHE A 51 -10.28 4.53 5.93
CA PHE A 51 -9.05 5.35 5.85
C PHE A 51 -8.77 6.18 7.11
N SER A 52 -9.80 6.56 7.86
CA SER A 52 -9.62 7.35 9.09
C SER A 52 -8.79 6.64 10.17
N SER A 53 -8.75 5.31 10.15
CA SER A 53 -7.91 4.52 11.06
C SER A 53 -6.41 4.64 10.73
N PHE A 54 -6.06 5.15 9.56
CA PHE A 54 -4.71 5.33 9.05
C PHE A 54 -4.36 6.79 8.77
N ALA A 55 -5.02 7.74 9.44
CA ALA A 55 -4.88 9.17 9.19
C ALA A 55 -3.46 9.74 9.40
N ASN A 56 -2.57 9.01 10.05
CA ASN A 56 -1.16 9.39 10.20
C ASN A 56 -0.34 9.16 8.91
N SER A 57 -0.76 8.22 8.08
CA SER A 57 -0.04 7.81 6.85
C SER A 57 -0.87 7.99 5.58
N VAL A 58 -2.20 8.17 5.70
CA VAL A 58 -3.11 8.30 4.58
C VAL A 58 -3.97 9.54 4.73
N LYS A 59 -4.10 10.31 3.64
CA LYS A 59 -5.03 11.46 3.59
C LYS A 59 -6.00 11.26 2.44
N VAL A 60 -7.26 11.66 2.65
CA VAL A 60 -8.28 11.60 1.60
C VAL A 60 -8.89 12.98 1.43
N PHE A 61 -8.97 13.44 0.19
CA PHE A 61 -9.62 14.71 -0.16
C PHE A 61 -10.45 14.53 -1.45
N LYS A 62 -11.31 15.50 -1.75
CA LYS A 62 -12.08 15.50 -3.00
C LYS A 62 -11.39 16.33 -4.07
N SER A 63 -11.36 15.80 -5.29
CA SER A 63 -10.97 16.55 -6.48
C SER A 63 -11.83 16.13 -7.66
N GLY A 64 -12.66 17.05 -8.16
CA GLY A 64 -13.61 16.77 -9.21
C GLY A 64 -14.54 15.60 -8.86
N LYS A 65 -14.55 14.56 -9.67
CA LYS A 65 -15.39 13.36 -9.48
C LYS A 65 -14.73 12.25 -8.66
N TYR A 66 -13.56 12.52 -8.04
CA TYR A 66 -12.80 11.51 -7.31
C TYR A 66 -12.62 11.87 -5.83
N TYR A 67 -12.58 10.84 -4.98
CA TYR A 67 -11.79 10.85 -3.77
C TYR A 67 -10.34 10.59 -4.17
N MET A 68 -9.43 11.45 -3.75
CA MET A 68 -7.99 11.30 -3.96
C MET A 68 -7.37 10.79 -2.67
N VAL A 69 -6.70 9.65 -2.72
CA VAL A 69 -6.04 9.03 -1.56
C VAL A 69 -4.54 9.25 -1.68
N GLU A 70 -3.98 10.04 -0.77
CA GLU A 70 -2.54 10.23 -0.62
C GLU A 70 -1.96 9.17 0.30
N SER A 71 -0.84 8.58 -0.11
CA SER A 71 -0.09 7.60 0.66
C SER A 71 1.35 7.51 0.17
N ASN A 72 2.25 7.06 1.04
CA ASN A 72 3.62 6.69 0.64
C ASN A 72 3.78 5.20 0.27
N GLY A 73 2.70 4.42 0.33
CA GLY A 73 2.69 2.99 -0.04
C GLY A 73 3.40 2.06 0.95
N ILE A 74 3.80 2.54 2.13
CA ILE A 74 4.51 1.73 3.15
C ILE A 74 3.55 1.37 4.29
N PRO A 75 3.17 0.08 4.44
CA PRO A 75 2.31 -0.39 5.53
C PRO A 75 3.07 -0.48 6.87
N ASP A 76 2.35 -0.58 7.98
CA ASP A 76 2.94 -0.69 9.32
C ASP A 76 3.41 -2.11 9.68
N HIS A 77 3.01 -3.14 8.93
CA HIS A 77 3.47 -4.52 9.13
C HIS A 77 4.85 -4.78 8.51
N GLN A 78 5.45 -5.91 8.82
CA GLN A 78 6.63 -6.42 8.11
C GLN A 78 6.31 -6.65 6.64
N MET A 79 7.33 -6.50 5.79
CA MET A 79 7.21 -6.65 4.34
C MET A 79 8.23 -7.65 3.82
N MET A 80 7.93 -8.30 2.70
CA MET A 80 8.85 -9.14 1.92
C MET A 80 9.27 -10.47 2.56
N VAL A 81 9.08 -10.69 3.86
CA VAL A 81 9.53 -11.91 4.55
C VAL A 81 8.85 -13.15 3.99
N GLY A 82 9.62 -14.21 3.76
CA GLY A 82 9.14 -15.47 3.18
C GLY A 82 9.25 -15.58 1.65
N ILE A 83 9.50 -14.48 0.95
CA ILE A 83 9.62 -14.46 -0.52
C ILE A 83 10.87 -15.21 -0.97
N LYS A 84 10.68 -16.10 -1.98
CA LYS A 84 11.75 -16.91 -2.62
C LYS A 84 11.95 -16.55 -4.09
N ALA A 85 10.93 -16.03 -4.76
CA ALA A 85 11.00 -15.57 -6.15
C ALA A 85 11.32 -14.06 -6.18
N TRP A 86 12.53 -13.67 -5.80
CA TRP A 86 12.95 -12.29 -5.55
C TRP A 86 13.84 -11.73 -6.66
N GLN A 87 13.59 -10.48 -7.06
CA GLN A 87 14.38 -9.73 -8.04
C GLN A 87 15.14 -8.56 -7.40
N GLN A 88 15.52 -8.71 -6.13
CA GLN A 88 16.31 -7.76 -5.34
C GLN A 88 15.62 -6.42 -5.07
N GLN A 89 14.29 -6.36 -5.17
CA GLN A 89 13.53 -5.16 -4.76
C GLN A 89 13.51 -5.02 -3.23
N VAL A 90 13.42 -3.78 -2.77
CA VAL A 90 13.20 -3.45 -1.35
C VAL A 90 12.08 -2.42 -1.25
N PRO A 91 11.24 -2.45 -0.19
CA PRO A 91 10.16 -1.46 -0.04
C PRO A 91 10.70 -0.03 0.08
N THR A 92 10.28 0.87 -0.80
CA THR A 92 10.62 2.29 -0.72
C THR A 92 9.38 3.18 -0.76
N VAL A 93 9.43 4.32 -0.08
CA VAL A 93 8.34 5.31 -0.10
C VAL A 93 8.03 5.74 -1.52
N GLN A 94 6.74 5.87 -1.85
CA GLN A 94 6.26 6.28 -3.17
C GLN A 94 5.61 7.67 -3.14
N PRO A 95 5.78 8.52 -4.17
CA PRO A 95 5.27 9.89 -4.18
C PRO A 95 3.80 9.94 -4.63
N CYS A 96 2.92 9.13 -4.02
CA CYS A 96 1.50 9.12 -4.38
C CYS A 96 0.73 10.22 -3.63
N THR A 97 1.04 11.49 -3.95
CA THR A 97 0.47 12.67 -3.30
C THR A 97 0.08 13.75 -4.31
N GLY A 98 -0.77 14.69 -3.90
CA GLY A 98 -1.24 15.78 -4.75
C GLY A 98 -1.94 15.28 -6.00
N THR A 99 -1.52 15.73 -7.17
CA THR A 99 -2.05 15.29 -8.47
C THR A 99 -1.72 13.83 -8.80
N ASN A 100 -0.76 13.24 -8.11
CA ASN A 100 -0.39 11.82 -8.25
C ASN A 100 -1.02 10.94 -7.16
N ALA A 101 -2.03 11.40 -6.42
CA ALA A 101 -2.78 10.58 -5.47
C ALA A 101 -3.68 9.56 -6.18
N TRP A 102 -4.10 8.49 -5.47
CA TRP A 102 -4.95 7.44 -6.00
C TRP A 102 -6.39 7.92 -6.17
N PRO A 103 -6.96 7.92 -7.39
CA PRO A 103 -8.32 8.38 -7.62
C PRO A 103 -9.33 7.25 -7.41
N ILE A 104 -10.32 7.46 -6.55
CA ILE A 104 -11.47 6.56 -6.34
C ILE A 104 -12.72 7.32 -6.78
N PRO A 105 -13.52 6.87 -7.75
CA PRO A 105 -14.76 7.51 -8.15
C PRO A 105 -15.71 7.74 -6.97
N ILE A 106 -16.20 8.98 -6.79
CA ILE A 106 -17.17 9.32 -5.72
C ILE A 106 -18.50 8.62 -5.96
N THR A 107 -18.90 8.51 -7.22
CA THR A 107 -20.15 7.88 -7.64
C THR A 107 -19.82 6.75 -8.62
N PRO A 108 -19.66 5.51 -8.12
CA PRO A 108 -19.44 4.36 -8.98
C PRO A 108 -20.66 4.11 -9.88
N VAL A 109 -20.39 3.70 -11.11
CA VAL A 109 -21.44 3.40 -12.11
C VAL A 109 -21.26 1.99 -12.61
N ILE A 110 -22.33 1.18 -12.56
CA ILE A 110 -22.32 -0.19 -13.10
C ILE A 110 -22.06 -0.14 -14.61
N SER A 111 -21.10 -0.91 -15.08
CA SER A 111 -20.77 -1.04 -16.50
C SER A 111 -21.78 -1.94 -17.20
N LYS A 112 -22.13 -1.59 -18.43
CA LYS A 112 -22.88 -2.47 -19.34
C LYS A 112 -22.01 -3.62 -19.86
N THR A 113 -20.69 -3.43 -19.85
CA THR A 113 -19.66 -4.37 -20.29
C THR A 113 -18.58 -4.46 -19.21
N PRO A 114 -18.84 -5.17 -18.08
CA PRO A 114 -17.84 -5.39 -17.04
C PRO A 114 -16.58 -6.07 -17.60
N ILE A 115 -15.40 -5.78 -17.02
CA ILE A 115 -14.12 -6.27 -17.53
C ILE A 115 -13.48 -7.19 -16.48
N SER A 116 -13.22 -8.43 -16.85
CA SER A 116 -12.52 -9.39 -16.00
C SER A 116 -11.01 -9.06 -15.91
N ALA A 117 -10.42 -9.19 -14.73
CA ALA A 117 -8.99 -9.01 -14.53
C ALA A 117 -8.15 -10.18 -15.07
N LYS A 118 -8.77 -11.28 -15.50
CA LYS A 118 -8.06 -12.48 -15.97
C LYS A 118 -7.08 -12.22 -17.13
N ASN A 119 -7.44 -11.32 -18.04
CA ASN A 119 -6.62 -10.97 -19.21
C ASN A 119 -6.40 -9.45 -19.34
N HIS A 120 -6.80 -8.69 -18.35
CA HIS A 120 -6.78 -7.24 -18.31
C HIS A 120 -6.12 -6.75 -17.02
N PHE A 121 -5.70 -5.50 -17.00
CA PHE A 121 -5.15 -4.87 -15.78
C PHE A 121 -3.99 -5.65 -15.16
N LEU A 122 -3.12 -6.24 -15.99
CA LEU A 122 -1.93 -6.97 -15.53
C LEU A 122 -0.78 -6.02 -15.11
N ARG A 123 -1.03 -4.72 -15.13
CA ARG A 123 -0.13 -3.66 -14.70
C ARG A 123 -0.89 -2.67 -13.82
N GLY A 124 -0.15 -2.07 -12.86
CA GLY A 124 -0.74 -1.09 -11.95
C GLY A 124 -1.78 -1.68 -11.00
N ALA A 125 -2.39 -0.79 -10.22
CA ALA A 125 -3.37 -1.16 -9.21
C ALA A 125 -4.76 -1.40 -9.80
N ILE A 126 -5.53 -2.29 -9.17
CA ILE A 126 -6.97 -2.47 -9.37
C ILE A 126 -7.78 -1.97 -8.18
N ALA A 127 -7.14 -1.78 -7.03
CA ALA A 127 -7.76 -1.24 -5.82
C ALA A 127 -6.72 -0.52 -4.97
N ILE A 128 -7.20 0.22 -3.96
CA ILE A 128 -6.38 0.83 -2.92
C ILE A 128 -6.87 0.36 -1.55
N ALA A 129 -6.00 -0.23 -0.76
CA ALA A 129 -6.29 -0.65 0.61
C ALA A 129 -6.44 0.57 1.53
N ILE A 130 -7.20 0.42 2.61
CA ILE A 130 -7.47 1.53 3.55
C ILE A 130 -6.22 2.03 4.29
N ASN A 131 -5.14 1.24 4.36
CA ASN A 131 -3.82 1.66 4.85
C ASN A 131 -2.98 2.37 3.79
N GLY A 132 -3.54 2.63 2.60
CA GLY A 132 -2.88 3.37 1.53
C GLY A 132 -1.94 2.55 0.64
N VAL A 133 -1.88 1.24 0.84
CA VAL A 133 -1.10 0.32 -0.02
C VAL A 133 -1.94 -0.03 -1.25
N PRO A 134 -1.41 0.10 -2.48
CA PRO A 134 -2.12 -0.33 -3.68
C PRO A 134 -2.29 -1.85 -3.73
N ILE A 135 -3.37 -2.30 -4.36
CA ILE A 135 -3.63 -3.72 -4.59
C ILE A 135 -3.62 -3.94 -6.10
N PHE A 136 -2.76 -4.84 -6.55
CA PHE A 136 -2.64 -5.21 -7.96
C PHE A 136 -3.51 -6.43 -8.26
N ASN A 137 -3.62 -6.77 -9.53
CA ASN A 137 -4.26 -8.00 -9.99
C ASN A 137 -3.65 -9.23 -9.31
N ALA A 138 -4.46 -10.22 -8.94
CA ALA A 138 -3.98 -11.52 -8.41
C ALA A 138 -2.96 -12.19 -9.33
N LEU A 139 -3.02 -11.89 -10.62
CA LEU A 139 -2.08 -12.36 -11.62
C LEU A 139 -0.91 -11.38 -11.80
N THR A 140 0.27 -11.93 -11.99
CA THR A 140 1.46 -11.17 -12.39
C THR A 140 1.30 -10.58 -13.80
N ASN A 141 2.23 -9.74 -14.22
CA ASN A 141 2.27 -9.21 -15.58
C ASN A 141 2.48 -10.29 -16.67
N LYS A 142 2.72 -11.55 -16.28
CA LYS A 142 2.81 -12.72 -17.17
C LYS A 142 1.52 -13.55 -17.17
N GLY A 143 0.50 -13.14 -16.42
CA GLY A 143 -0.75 -13.88 -16.29
C GLY A 143 -0.66 -15.11 -15.38
N THR A 144 0.38 -15.23 -14.55
CA THR A 144 0.53 -16.29 -13.55
C THR A 144 0.04 -15.81 -12.18
N ASP A 145 -0.52 -16.73 -11.38
CA ASP A 145 -0.98 -16.42 -10.03
C ASP A 145 0.21 -16.10 -9.10
N ALA A 146 0.28 -14.88 -8.59
CA ALA A 146 1.40 -14.38 -7.78
C ALA A 146 1.53 -15.14 -6.45
N TYR A 147 0.42 -15.58 -5.86
CA TYR A 147 0.41 -16.38 -4.64
C TYR A 147 1.00 -17.77 -4.88
N LEU A 148 0.54 -18.46 -5.93
CA LEU A 148 0.99 -19.82 -6.25
C LEU A 148 2.45 -19.87 -6.73
N THR A 149 2.98 -18.78 -7.27
CA THR A 149 4.39 -18.70 -7.71
C THR A 149 5.37 -18.37 -6.57
N GLY A 150 4.88 -18.12 -5.34
CA GLY A 150 5.72 -17.84 -4.17
C GLY A 150 6.37 -16.43 -4.22
N GLU A 151 5.73 -15.50 -4.92
CA GLU A 151 6.19 -14.13 -5.02
C GLU A 151 5.71 -13.24 -3.87
N LEU A 152 4.78 -13.72 -3.02
CA LEU A 152 4.14 -12.93 -1.98
C LEU A 152 4.69 -13.27 -0.59
N ASP A 153 4.71 -12.26 0.27
CA ASP A 153 4.98 -12.39 1.70
C ASP A 153 3.74 -12.88 2.48
N ASP A 154 3.87 -13.00 3.80
CA ASP A 154 2.79 -13.44 4.69
C ASP A 154 1.57 -12.49 4.71
N TRP A 155 1.71 -11.28 4.19
CA TRP A 155 0.66 -10.28 4.10
C TRP A 155 -0.01 -10.21 2.73
N GLY A 156 0.43 -11.06 1.80
CA GLY A 156 -0.10 -11.14 0.44
C GLY A 156 0.40 -10.05 -0.49
N GLY A 157 1.59 -9.52 -0.22
CA GLY A 157 2.22 -8.46 -0.99
C GLY A 157 3.68 -8.73 -1.35
N HIS A 158 4.22 -7.90 -2.21
CA HIS A 158 5.64 -7.82 -2.54
C HIS A 158 5.99 -6.45 -3.15
N CYS A 159 7.26 -6.25 -3.48
CA CYS A 159 7.69 -5.06 -4.22
C CYS A 159 7.73 -5.29 -5.72
N GLY A 160 7.20 -4.33 -6.47
CA GLY A 160 7.36 -4.25 -7.91
C GLY A 160 8.71 -3.68 -8.36
N ARG A 161 8.85 -3.45 -9.67
CA ARG A 161 10.09 -2.98 -10.28
C ARG A 161 10.52 -1.57 -9.87
N ALA A 162 9.61 -0.78 -9.33
CA ALA A 162 9.87 0.55 -8.79
C ALA A 162 10.22 0.53 -7.29
N ASP A 163 10.55 -0.62 -6.72
CA ASP A 163 10.70 -0.82 -5.28
C ASP A 163 9.41 -0.39 -4.53
N ASP A 164 8.26 -0.57 -5.19
CA ASP A 164 6.92 -0.19 -4.75
C ASP A 164 6.19 -1.40 -4.16
N TYR A 165 5.98 -1.38 -2.83
CA TYR A 165 5.24 -2.44 -2.18
C TYR A 165 3.75 -2.39 -2.56
N HIS A 166 3.15 -3.54 -2.88
CA HIS A 166 1.73 -3.68 -3.18
C HIS A 166 1.22 -5.08 -2.83
N TYR A 167 -0.08 -5.19 -2.58
CA TYR A 167 -0.76 -6.46 -2.36
C TYR A 167 -1.22 -7.08 -3.69
N HIS A 168 -1.36 -8.40 -3.71
CA HIS A 168 -2.05 -9.19 -4.74
C HIS A 168 -3.27 -9.94 -4.15
N MET A 169 -3.46 -9.86 -2.84
CA MET A 169 -4.53 -10.50 -2.08
C MET A 169 -5.27 -9.48 -1.23
N ALA A 170 -6.45 -9.85 -0.75
CA ALA A 170 -7.18 -9.02 0.21
C ALA A 170 -6.40 -8.89 1.52
N PRO A 171 -6.17 -7.67 2.02
CA PRO A 171 -5.41 -7.44 3.25
C PRO A 171 -6.28 -7.71 4.50
N PHE A 172 -6.62 -8.98 4.76
CA PHE A 172 -7.53 -9.39 5.85
C PHE A 172 -7.06 -8.97 7.24
N HIS A 173 -5.76 -8.80 7.46
CA HIS A 173 -5.20 -8.31 8.72
C HIS A 173 -5.74 -6.94 9.12
N LEU A 174 -6.14 -6.11 8.16
CA LEU A 174 -6.72 -4.79 8.43
C LEU A 174 -8.08 -4.90 9.16
N GLN A 175 -8.82 -6.02 9.00
CA GLN A 175 -10.08 -6.22 9.72
C GLN A 175 -9.92 -6.25 11.24
N ALA A 176 -8.77 -6.72 11.76
CA ALA A 176 -8.49 -6.68 13.19
C ALA A 176 -8.41 -5.25 13.73
N LEU A 177 -8.03 -4.29 12.88
CA LEU A 177 -7.88 -2.87 13.25
C LEU A 177 -9.17 -2.08 13.09
N VAL A 178 -9.96 -2.37 12.04
CA VAL A 178 -11.13 -1.53 11.68
C VAL A 178 -12.48 -2.25 11.91
N GLY A 179 -12.48 -3.55 12.13
CA GLY A 179 -13.68 -4.38 12.29
C GLY A 179 -14.30 -4.80 10.96
N LYS A 180 -15.18 -5.82 11.01
CA LYS A 180 -15.74 -6.48 9.83
C LYS A 180 -16.78 -5.65 9.06
N LYS A 181 -17.27 -4.56 9.65
CA LYS A 181 -18.29 -3.69 9.02
C LYS A 181 -17.70 -2.54 8.21
N VAL A 182 -16.39 -2.48 8.10
CA VAL A 182 -15.65 -1.44 7.40
C VAL A 182 -14.98 -2.05 6.19
N PRO A 183 -14.96 -1.38 5.02
CA PRO A 183 -14.22 -1.86 3.86
C PRO A 183 -12.73 -2.02 4.17
N LEU A 184 -12.10 -3.03 3.58
CA LEU A 184 -10.64 -3.23 3.60
C LEU A 184 -9.92 -2.43 2.52
N ALA A 185 -10.65 -2.12 1.44
CA ALA A 185 -10.14 -1.46 0.26
C ALA A 185 -11.28 -0.83 -0.54
N TYR A 186 -10.92 -0.06 -1.55
CA TYR A 186 -11.81 0.42 -2.59
C TYR A 186 -11.22 0.06 -3.96
N ALA A 187 -12.02 -0.57 -4.80
CA ALA A 187 -11.65 -0.81 -6.19
C ALA A 187 -11.59 0.52 -6.96
N LEU A 188 -10.78 0.57 -8.02
CA LEU A 188 -10.61 1.81 -8.79
C LEU A 188 -11.84 2.16 -9.68
N ASP A 189 -12.88 1.35 -9.67
CA ASP A 189 -14.21 1.70 -10.18
C ASP A 189 -15.10 2.41 -9.13
N GLY A 190 -14.61 2.53 -7.89
CA GLY A 190 -15.28 3.24 -6.79
C GLY A 190 -16.07 2.36 -5.82
N PHE A 191 -16.25 1.07 -6.10
CA PHE A 191 -16.97 0.19 -5.20
C PHE A 191 -16.10 -0.26 -4.02
N PRO A 192 -16.67 -0.34 -2.79
CA PRO A 192 -15.93 -0.82 -1.62
C PRO A 192 -15.68 -2.33 -1.71
N ILE A 193 -14.59 -2.76 -1.08
CA ILE A 193 -14.21 -4.17 -0.94
C ILE A 193 -14.22 -4.52 0.54
N TYR A 194 -15.07 -5.46 0.95
CA TYR A 194 -15.14 -5.97 2.32
C TYR A 194 -14.33 -7.28 2.46
N GLY A 195 -14.23 -7.81 3.68
CA GLY A 195 -13.66 -9.14 3.91
C GLY A 195 -14.63 -10.26 3.56
N GLU A 196 -14.43 -11.44 4.18
CA GLU A 196 -15.17 -12.66 3.90
C GLU A 196 -16.64 -12.64 4.41
N THR A 197 -17.05 -11.57 5.08
CA THR A 197 -18.38 -11.49 5.71
C THR A 197 -19.12 -10.23 5.30
N GLU A 198 -20.44 -10.35 5.28
CA GLU A 198 -21.39 -9.26 5.17
C GLU A 198 -21.36 -8.33 6.39
N LEU A 199 -22.01 -7.16 6.27
CA LEU A 199 -22.12 -6.19 7.37
C LEU A 199 -22.91 -6.74 8.58
N ASP A 200 -23.75 -7.76 8.41
CA ASP A 200 -24.46 -8.47 9.47
C ASP A 200 -23.62 -9.59 10.13
N GLY A 201 -22.39 -9.82 9.63
CA GLY A 201 -21.44 -10.80 10.12
C GLY A 201 -21.58 -12.20 9.53
N LYS A 202 -22.55 -12.44 8.65
CA LYS A 202 -22.69 -13.72 7.94
C LYS A 202 -21.62 -13.85 6.85
N PRO A 203 -21.23 -15.07 6.45
CA PRO A 203 -20.37 -15.27 5.31
C PRO A 203 -20.95 -14.62 4.05
N ALA A 204 -20.11 -13.97 3.26
CA ALA A 204 -20.49 -13.50 1.94
C ALA A 204 -20.71 -14.70 1.01
N VAL A 205 -21.87 -14.76 0.37
CA VAL A 205 -22.26 -15.84 -0.52
C VAL A 205 -22.87 -15.29 -1.80
N GLY A 206 -22.92 -16.12 -2.86
CA GLY A 206 -23.51 -15.71 -4.14
C GLY A 206 -22.70 -14.61 -4.85
N LEU A 207 -21.39 -14.60 -4.66
CA LEU A 207 -20.48 -13.68 -5.35
C LEU A 207 -20.44 -14.03 -6.85
N ASP A 208 -20.40 -13.02 -7.68
CA ASP A 208 -20.20 -13.16 -9.12
C ASP A 208 -18.72 -13.41 -9.47
N GLU A 209 -18.40 -13.48 -10.75
CA GLU A 209 -17.03 -13.72 -11.25
C GLU A 209 -16.02 -12.63 -10.85
N PHE A 210 -16.50 -11.49 -10.36
CA PHE A 210 -15.66 -10.39 -9.88
C PHE A 210 -15.46 -10.39 -8.36
N ASN A 211 -15.89 -11.43 -7.65
CA ASN A 211 -15.99 -11.48 -6.19
C ASN A 211 -16.88 -10.39 -5.60
N GLY A 212 -17.99 -10.08 -6.26
CA GLY A 212 -18.91 -9.07 -5.78
C GLY A 212 -20.37 -9.48 -5.95
N HIS A 213 -21.27 -8.72 -5.36
CA HIS A 213 -22.71 -8.88 -5.52
C HIS A 213 -23.46 -7.60 -5.11
N PHE A 214 -24.76 -7.59 -5.33
CA PHE A 214 -25.64 -6.54 -4.87
C PHE A 214 -26.20 -6.88 -3.49
N ASP A 215 -26.19 -5.92 -2.56
CA ASP A 215 -26.87 -6.01 -1.29
C ASP A 215 -28.42 -5.92 -1.45
N SER A 216 -29.15 -6.08 -0.35
CA SER A 216 -30.62 -5.95 -0.32
C SER A 216 -31.14 -4.57 -0.76
N LYS A 217 -30.26 -3.53 -0.74
CA LYS A 217 -30.56 -2.17 -1.20
C LYS A 217 -30.08 -1.91 -2.64
N LYS A 218 -29.72 -2.98 -3.36
CA LYS A 218 -29.19 -2.95 -4.74
C LYS A 218 -27.92 -2.12 -4.89
N LYS A 219 -27.08 -2.06 -3.85
CA LYS A 219 -25.74 -1.48 -3.90
C LYS A 219 -24.74 -2.60 -4.14
N TYR A 220 -23.92 -2.43 -5.16
CA TYR A 220 -22.85 -3.39 -5.48
C TYR A 220 -21.63 -3.16 -4.57
N HIS A 221 -20.98 -4.25 -4.18
CA HIS A 221 -19.72 -4.24 -3.46
C HIS A 221 -18.97 -5.54 -3.73
N TYR A 222 -17.66 -5.53 -3.46
CA TYR A 222 -16.78 -6.67 -3.59
C TYR A 222 -16.45 -7.27 -2.23
N HIS A 223 -15.96 -8.51 -2.25
CA HIS A 223 -15.41 -9.21 -1.11
C HIS A 223 -14.01 -9.76 -1.41
N GLY A 224 -13.10 -9.70 -0.42
CA GLY A 224 -11.91 -10.51 -0.42
C GLY A 224 -12.24 -11.97 -0.13
N THR A 225 -11.52 -12.89 -0.76
CA THR A 225 -11.67 -14.35 -0.59
C THR A 225 -10.32 -15.01 -0.37
N LYS A 226 -10.31 -16.22 0.22
CA LYS A 226 -9.07 -17.03 0.38
C LYS A 226 -8.72 -17.80 -0.89
N THR A 227 -9.63 -17.86 -1.84
CA THR A 227 -9.43 -18.51 -3.13
C THR A 227 -9.35 -17.48 -4.24
N TYR A 228 -8.70 -17.82 -5.34
CA TYR A 228 -8.65 -16.97 -6.54
C TYR A 228 -10.05 -16.43 -6.89
N PRO A 229 -10.20 -15.16 -7.20
CA PRO A 229 -9.16 -14.13 -7.45
C PRO A 229 -8.69 -13.35 -6.20
N TYR A 230 -8.92 -13.80 -4.98
CA TYR A 230 -8.49 -13.27 -3.68
C TYR A 230 -9.03 -11.88 -3.34
N ILE A 231 -9.18 -11.02 -4.33
CA ILE A 231 -9.66 -9.65 -4.29
C ILE A 231 -10.70 -9.46 -5.41
N ASN A 232 -11.06 -8.25 -5.81
CA ASN A 232 -11.93 -8.06 -6.96
C ASN A 232 -11.34 -8.68 -8.23
N GLY A 233 -12.06 -9.64 -8.83
CA GLY A 233 -11.65 -10.39 -10.04
C GLY A 233 -11.81 -9.60 -11.33
N GLY A 234 -11.94 -8.29 -11.24
CA GLY A 234 -12.19 -7.36 -12.33
C GLY A 234 -13.02 -6.17 -11.88
N PHE A 235 -13.66 -5.50 -12.83
CA PHE A 235 -14.47 -4.32 -12.57
C PHE A 235 -15.90 -4.49 -13.04
N LYS A 236 -16.83 -4.49 -12.07
CA LYS A 236 -18.26 -4.38 -12.32
C LYS A 236 -18.65 -2.97 -12.72
N GLY A 237 -17.92 -1.99 -12.22
CA GLY A 237 -18.10 -0.59 -12.54
C GLY A 237 -17.39 -0.16 -13.81
N VAL A 238 -17.67 1.06 -14.23
CA VAL A 238 -17.03 1.67 -15.40
C VAL A 238 -15.61 2.07 -15.05
N VAL A 239 -14.65 1.51 -15.78
CA VAL A 239 -13.24 1.91 -15.79
C VAL A 239 -12.76 2.09 -17.22
N LYS A 240 -11.64 2.77 -17.39
CA LYS A 240 -10.90 2.84 -18.65
C LYS A 240 -9.58 2.10 -18.46
N GLU A 241 -9.23 1.24 -19.41
CA GLU A 241 -7.92 0.59 -19.44
C GLU A 241 -7.03 1.29 -20.46
N VAL A 242 -5.79 1.58 -20.06
CA VAL A 242 -4.74 2.11 -20.93
C VAL A 242 -3.45 1.38 -20.60
N ASP A 243 -2.78 0.81 -21.59
CA ASP A 243 -1.50 0.07 -21.44
C ASP A 243 -1.54 -1.03 -20.37
N GLY A 244 -2.69 -1.71 -20.23
CA GLY A 244 -2.88 -2.81 -19.29
C GLY A 244 -3.08 -2.37 -17.83
N GLN A 245 -3.45 -1.12 -17.59
CA GLN A 245 -3.77 -0.58 -16.26
C GLN A 245 -4.99 0.32 -16.27
N VAL A 246 -5.60 0.53 -15.11
CA VAL A 246 -6.71 1.49 -14.95
C VAL A 246 -6.20 2.91 -15.17
N ASP A 247 -6.94 3.73 -15.92
CA ASP A 247 -6.64 5.13 -16.18
C ASP A 247 -7.83 6.03 -15.77
N PRO A 248 -7.63 7.05 -14.90
CA PRO A 248 -6.37 7.44 -14.24
C PRO A 248 -6.03 6.60 -13.02
N GLN A 249 -4.74 6.54 -12.68
CA GLN A 249 -4.25 6.06 -11.38
C GLN A 249 -2.94 6.74 -10.99
N ALA A 250 -2.50 6.60 -9.74
CA ALA A 250 -1.19 7.06 -9.30
C ALA A 250 -0.06 6.30 -10.02
N ALA A 251 1.03 7.01 -10.29
CA ALA A 251 2.24 6.41 -10.85
C ALA A 251 3.30 6.23 -9.76
N THR A 252 3.84 5.01 -9.63
CA THR A 252 5.02 4.74 -8.82
C THR A 252 6.28 5.10 -9.58
N LYS A 253 7.33 5.51 -8.84
CA LYS A 253 8.61 5.90 -9.43
C LYS A 253 9.75 5.23 -8.66
N GLY A 254 10.52 4.39 -9.36
CA GLY A 254 11.72 3.77 -8.80
C GLY A 254 12.89 4.74 -8.68
N PHE A 255 13.84 4.40 -7.83
CA PHE A 255 15.12 5.11 -7.70
C PHE A 255 16.17 4.53 -8.65
N ARG A 256 16.10 3.24 -8.91
CA ARG A 256 17.11 2.44 -9.58
C ARG A 256 16.50 1.55 -10.66
N PRO A 257 17.28 1.03 -11.61
CA PRO A 257 16.82 -0.02 -12.50
C PRO A 257 16.36 -1.25 -11.70
N ALA A 258 15.38 -1.97 -12.25
CA ALA A 258 14.94 -3.23 -11.68
C ALA A 258 16.12 -4.23 -11.59
N GLY A 259 16.23 -4.91 -10.46
CA GLY A 259 17.24 -5.95 -10.24
C GLY A 259 16.98 -7.21 -11.07
N ALA A 260 18.01 -8.03 -11.21
CA ALA A 260 17.87 -9.36 -11.77
C ALA A 260 17.36 -10.37 -10.70
N PRO A 261 16.68 -11.46 -11.10
CA PRO A 261 16.30 -12.51 -10.16
C PRO A 261 17.50 -13.08 -9.41
N LEU A 262 17.45 -13.11 -8.08
CA LEU A 262 18.47 -13.74 -7.24
C LEU A 262 18.02 -15.14 -6.85
N ARG A 263 18.30 -16.11 -7.70
CA ARG A 263 17.86 -17.49 -7.54
C ARG A 263 18.47 -18.11 -6.29
N GLY A 264 17.65 -18.83 -5.52
CA GLY A 264 18.08 -19.49 -4.29
C GLY A 264 18.06 -18.57 -3.06
N ALA A 265 17.85 -17.27 -3.22
CA ALA A 265 17.66 -16.36 -2.11
C ALA A 265 16.28 -16.55 -1.46
N SER A 266 16.23 -16.40 -0.14
CA SER A 266 14.97 -16.32 0.63
C SER A 266 15.06 -15.15 1.59
N ILE A 267 14.07 -14.28 1.59
CA ILE A 267 14.00 -13.15 2.50
C ILE A 267 13.59 -13.67 3.88
N THR A 268 14.43 -13.45 4.89
CA THR A 268 14.30 -13.99 6.24
C THR A 268 13.96 -12.96 7.29
N GLY A 269 14.10 -11.66 6.99
CA GLY A 269 13.77 -10.60 7.93
C GLY A 269 13.58 -9.26 7.25
N PHE A 270 12.78 -8.42 7.91
CA PHE A 270 12.57 -7.02 7.57
C PHE A 270 12.36 -6.22 8.85
N GLU A 271 13.16 -5.19 9.06
CA GLU A 271 13.13 -4.34 10.24
C GLU A 271 13.03 -2.86 9.86
N ARG A 272 12.26 -2.10 10.67
CA ARG A 272 12.27 -0.64 10.65
C ARG A 272 13.29 -0.15 11.66
N LEU A 273 14.30 0.58 11.20
CA LEU A 273 15.37 1.12 12.05
C LEU A 273 15.02 2.51 12.62
N GLY A 274 13.86 3.06 12.22
CA GLY A 274 13.39 4.40 12.60
C GLY A 274 13.46 5.39 11.43
N GLY A 275 12.55 6.36 11.40
CA GLY A 275 12.38 7.26 10.27
C GLY A 275 12.12 6.47 8.96
N ASP A 276 12.83 6.86 7.90
CA ASP A 276 12.76 6.21 6.58
C ASP A 276 13.85 5.14 6.38
N SER A 277 14.40 4.57 7.48
CA SER A 277 15.49 3.59 7.44
C SER A 277 15.01 2.19 7.75
N TYR A 278 15.53 1.21 7.02
CA TYR A 278 15.11 -0.18 7.02
C TYR A 278 16.30 -1.13 6.92
N ASN A 279 16.10 -2.38 7.35
CA ASN A 279 17.03 -3.49 7.14
C ASN A 279 16.26 -4.69 6.58
N LEU A 280 16.63 -5.15 5.40
CA LEU A 280 16.13 -6.39 4.82
C LEU A 280 17.23 -7.43 4.93
N THR A 281 16.90 -8.60 5.50
CA THR A 281 17.82 -9.75 5.63
C THR A 281 17.37 -10.87 4.71
N TYR A 282 18.31 -11.50 4.01
CA TYR A 282 18.03 -12.67 3.18
C TYR A 282 19.13 -13.72 3.33
N SER A 283 18.76 -14.97 3.14
CA SER A 283 19.69 -16.10 3.05
C SER A 283 19.95 -16.46 1.59
N LEU A 284 21.20 -16.83 1.28
CA LEU A 284 21.61 -17.37 0.00
C LEU A 284 22.78 -18.33 0.23
N ASN A 285 22.67 -19.59 -0.22
CA ASN A 285 23.68 -20.64 -0.02
C ASN A 285 24.11 -20.75 1.46
N ASP A 286 23.13 -20.85 2.37
CA ASP A 286 23.29 -20.96 3.83
C ASP A 286 24.01 -19.78 4.50
N SER A 287 24.23 -18.70 3.79
CA SER A 287 24.83 -17.48 4.30
C SER A 287 23.80 -16.37 4.41
N SER A 288 23.96 -15.49 5.42
CA SER A 288 23.05 -14.36 5.69
C SER A 288 23.62 -13.05 5.14
N TYR A 289 22.80 -12.35 4.41
CA TYR A 289 23.10 -11.04 3.80
C TYR A 289 22.11 -10.00 4.31
N GLN A 290 22.53 -8.73 4.27
CA GLN A 290 21.64 -7.62 4.64
C GLN A 290 21.67 -6.51 3.58
N ILE A 291 20.53 -5.83 3.46
CA ILE A 291 20.44 -4.55 2.75
C ILE A 291 19.90 -3.55 3.76
N LYS A 292 20.79 -2.71 4.31
CA LYS A 292 20.40 -1.56 5.14
C LYS A 292 20.21 -0.36 4.24
N TYR A 293 19.08 0.33 4.37
CA TYR A 293 18.84 1.48 3.50
C TYR A 293 18.00 2.55 4.17
N THR A 294 18.18 3.77 3.70
CA THR A 294 17.34 4.93 4.05
C THR A 294 16.75 5.49 2.76
N ALA A 295 15.41 5.52 2.67
CA ALA A 295 14.68 5.92 1.47
C ALA A 295 13.73 7.08 1.75
N THR A 296 14.11 8.29 1.38
CA THR A 296 13.26 9.48 1.40
C THR A 296 12.41 9.57 0.12
N LEU A 297 11.60 10.61 -0.05
CA LEU A 297 10.87 10.82 -1.30
C LEU A 297 11.78 11.10 -2.51
N THR A 298 12.99 11.59 -2.29
CA THR A 298 13.90 12.05 -3.36
C THR A 298 15.14 11.20 -3.55
N ASN A 299 15.64 10.56 -2.49
CA ASN A 299 16.91 9.83 -2.52
C ASN A 299 16.80 8.52 -1.75
N VAL A 300 17.61 7.54 -2.15
CA VAL A 300 17.86 6.33 -1.38
C VAL A 300 19.35 6.06 -1.28
N THR A 301 19.81 5.70 -0.09
CA THR A 301 21.15 5.16 0.16
C THR A 301 21.00 3.72 0.60
N MET A 302 21.73 2.80 -0.01
CA MET A 302 21.67 1.36 0.22
C MET A 302 23.05 0.80 0.54
N ASP A 303 23.17 0.12 1.66
CA ASP A 303 24.34 -0.64 2.08
C ASP A 303 24.07 -2.13 1.93
N PHE A 304 24.74 -2.76 0.97
CA PHE A 304 24.72 -4.19 0.74
C PHE A 304 25.82 -4.83 1.57
N ILE A 305 25.45 -5.61 2.58
CA ILE A 305 26.36 -6.18 3.60
C ILE A 305 26.47 -7.68 3.36
N ASN A 306 27.70 -8.12 3.10
CA ASN A 306 28.04 -9.52 2.91
C ASN A 306 28.22 -10.26 4.26
N PRO A 307 28.19 -11.63 4.27
CA PRO A 307 28.37 -12.41 5.50
C PRO A 307 29.71 -12.18 6.23
N ASP A 308 30.74 -11.76 5.51
CA ASP A 308 32.07 -11.41 6.07
C ASP A 308 32.14 -9.97 6.63
N GLY A 309 31.02 -9.24 6.58
CA GLY A 309 30.93 -7.84 7.04
C GLY A 309 31.37 -6.80 6.01
N THR A 310 31.86 -7.21 4.85
CA THR A 310 32.18 -6.25 3.77
C THR A 310 30.92 -5.57 3.27
N THR A 311 31.01 -4.29 2.98
CA THR A 311 29.86 -3.46 2.60
C THR A 311 30.12 -2.73 1.28
N ARG A 312 29.10 -2.72 0.42
CA ARG A 312 29.06 -1.92 -0.80
C ARG A 312 27.89 -0.93 -0.71
N THR A 313 28.18 0.36 -0.77
CA THR A 313 27.18 1.44 -0.69
C THR A 313 26.79 1.92 -2.10
N GLU A 314 25.49 2.08 -2.33
CA GLU A 314 24.93 2.68 -3.53
C GLU A 314 23.98 3.83 -3.15
N VAL A 315 24.02 4.92 -3.92
CA VAL A 315 23.18 6.09 -3.73
C VAL A 315 22.44 6.40 -5.03
N TYR A 316 21.12 6.60 -4.91
CA TYR A 316 20.26 6.90 -6.06
C TYR A 316 19.37 8.09 -5.76
N SER A 317 19.08 8.88 -6.78
CA SER A 317 18.04 9.93 -6.73
C SER A 317 16.85 9.54 -7.58
N ARG A 318 15.66 9.86 -7.12
CA ARG A 318 14.42 9.61 -7.87
C ARG A 318 14.40 10.53 -9.11
N LYS A 319 14.13 9.95 -10.27
CA LYS A 319 14.08 10.66 -11.56
C LYS A 319 12.71 11.28 -11.81
#